data_99a1e4cef0ed53f29faad7a6b04332f0
#
_entry.id   99a1e4cef0ed53f29faad7a6b04332f0
#
_cell.length_a   1.000
_cell.length_b   1.000
_cell.length_c   1.000
_cell.angle_alpha   90.00
_cell.angle_beta   90.00
_cell.angle_gamma   90.00
#
_symmetry.space_group_name_H-M   'P 1'
#
loop_
_entity.id
_entity.type
_entity.pdbx_description
1 polymer ?
#
loop_
_entity_poly.entity_id
_entity_poly.type
_entity_poly.pdbx_seq_one_letter_code
_entity_poly.pdbx_strand_id
1 'polypeptide(L)'
;MKKKILIINADYYPEISKNLLNSSSRVLKESNVEFEVIHVPGALEIPVILEKYKNNFSGFIIFGCVIRGATSHYDLVVNVTSSSVYKIVNKDKLPLAFCLLTVENYQQAIERSSLE
;
A
#
# COMPACT_ATOMS: atom_id res chain seq x y z
N MET A 1 -16.85 -18.76 -5.99
CA MET A 1 -15.64 -17.99 -6.34
C MET A 1 -14.84 -17.68 -5.09
N LYS A 2 -13.59 -18.05 -5.11
CA LYS A 2 -12.70 -17.87 -3.96
C LYS A 2 -12.33 -16.39 -3.80
N LYS A 3 -12.53 -15.84 -2.60
CA LYS A 3 -12.16 -14.47 -2.31
C LYS A 3 -10.66 -14.40 -2.07
N LYS A 4 -9.99 -13.52 -2.77
CA LYS A 4 -8.54 -13.36 -2.68
C LYS A 4 -8.18 -11.89 -2.64
N ILE A 5 -7.26 -11.54 -1.76
CA ILE A 5 -6.81 -10.17 -1.56
C ILE A 5 -5.45 -10.00 -2.23
N LEU A 6 -5.26 -8.88 -2.91
CA LEU A 6 -3.94 -8.50 -3.41
C LEU A 6 -3.37 -7.42 -2.51
N ILE A 7 -2.16 -7.66 -2.00
CA ILE A 7 -1.39 -6.66 -1.27
C ILE A 7 -0.38 -6.07 -2.24
N ILE A 8 -0.44 -4.76 -2.44
CA ILE A 8 0.54 -4.03 -3.24
C ILE A 8 1.46 -3.30 -2.27
N ASN A 9 2.71 -3.72 -2.21
CA ASN A 9 3.67 -3.25 -1.22
C ASN A 9 4.78 -2.45 -1.89
N ALA A 10 4.78 -1.13 -1.68
CA ALA A 10 5.86 -0.27 -2.15
C ALA A 10 6.98 -0.33 -1.11
N ASP A 11 8.08 -0.99 -1.46
CA ASP A 11 9.13 -1.33 -0.51
C ASP A 11 10.38 -0.44 -0.58
N TYR A 12 10.18 0.83 -0.91
CA TYR A 12 11.28 1.79 -0.95
C TYR A 12 12.05 1.87 0.39
N TYR A 13 11.33 1.73 1.50
CA TYR A 13 11.93 1.62 2.84
C TYR A 13 11.68 0.20 3.37
N PRO A 14 12.62 -0.74 3.15
CA PRO A 14 12.36 -2.16 3.42
C PRO A 14 11.92 -2.49 4.84
N GLU A 15 12.49 -1.84 5.85
CA GLU A 15 12.11 -2.09 7.24
C GLU A 15 10.67 -1.71 7.52
N ILE A 16 10.23 -0.55 7.02
CA ILE A 16 8.86 -0.07 7.20
C ILE A 16 7.90 -0.99 6.47
N SER A 17 8.20 -1.33 5.23
CA SER A 17 7.38 -2.22 4.41
C SER A 17 7.24 -3.60 5.05
N LYS A 18 8.32 -4.13 5.60
CA LYS A 18 8.31 -5.43 6.26
C LYS A 18 7.38 -5.42 7.49
N ASN A 19 7.43 -4.36 8.30
CA ASN A 19 6.57 -4.24 9.47
C ASN A 19 5.10 -4.21 9.08
N LEU A 20 4.75 -3.39 8.09
CA LEU A 20 3.38 -3.29 7.60
C LEU A 20 2.88 -4.62 7.04
N LEU A 21 3.71 -5.26 6.22
CA LEU A 21 3.35 -6.52 5.59
C LEU A 21 3.18 -7.65 6.62
N ASN A 22 4.05 -7.72 7.60
CA ASN A 22 3.96 -8.75 8.63
C ASN A 22 2.67 -8.65 9.44
N SER A 23 2.29 -7.45 9.84
CA SER A 23 1.05 -7.22 10.59
C SER A 23 -0.18 -7.66 9.79
N SER A 24 -0.22 -7.25 8.54
CA SER A 24 -1.35 -7.54 7.66
C SER A 24 -1.45 -9.03 7.34
N SER A 25 -0.31 -9.66 7.03
CA SER A 25 -0.26 -11.09 6.71
C SER A 25 -0.77 -11.92 7.87
N ARG A 26 -0.41 -11.55 9.10
CA ARG A 26 -0.87 -12.27 10.28
C ARG A 26 -2.39 -12.21 10.41
N VAL A 27 -2.98 -11.03 10.24
CA VAL A 27 -4.43 -10.87 10.35
C VAL A 27 -5.15 -11.67 9.27
N LEU A 28 -4.66 -11.62 8.03
CA LEU A 28 -5.28 -12.37 6.93
C LEU A 28 -5.20 -13.86 7.15
N LYS A 29 -4.07 -14.37 7.63
CA LYS A 29 -3.90 -15.80 7.93
C LYS A 29 -4.82 -16.26 9.06
N GLU A 30 -4.93 -15.46 10.11
CA GLU A 30 -5.84 -15.77 11.24
C GLU A 30 -7.30 -15.78 10.79
N SER A 31 -7.64 -14.99 9.79
CA SER A 31 -9.01 -14.92 9.25
C SER A 31 -9.27 -15.92 8.12
N ASN A 32 -8.30 -16.76 7.78
CA ASN A 32 -8.37 -17.72 6.68
C ASN A 32 -8.65 -17.07 5.32
N VAL A 33 -8.11 -15.88 5.08
CA VAL A 33 -8.25 -15.16 3.83
C VAL A 33 -7.01 -15.40 2.96
N GLU A 34 -7.22 -15.84 1.73
CA GLU A 34 -6.12 -16.00 0.78
C GLU A 34 -5.64 -14.63 0.29
N PHE A 35 -4.34 -14.51 0.10
CA PHE A 35 -3.77 -13.28 -0.43
C PHE A 35 -2.50 -13.53 -1.22
N GLU A 36 -2.19 -12.59 -2.10
CA GLU A 36 -0.92 -12.53 -2.81
C GLU A 36 -0.28 -11.18 -2.55
N VAL A 37 1.03 -11.11 -2.70
CA VAL A 37 1.79 -9.88 -2.50
C VAL A 37 2.56 -9.55 -3.77
N ILE A 38 2.45 -8.31 -4.24
CA ILE A 38 3.27 -7.78 -5.31
C ILE A 38 4.08 -6.62 -4.73
N HIS A 39 5.40 -6.68 -4.90
CA HIS A 39 6.29 -5.61 -4.46
C HIS A 39 6.56 -4.66 -5.61
N VAL A 40 6.53 -3.36 -5.33
CA VAL A 40 6.89 -2.32 -6.29
C VAL A 40 7.96 -1.43 -5.67
N PRO A 41 8.81 -0.78 -6.49
CA PRO A 41 9.93 0.01 -5.95
C PRO A 41 9.50 1.24 -5.17
N GLY A 42 8.42 1.88 -5.56
CA GLY A 42 7.96 3.09 -4.91
C GLY A 42 6.48 3.33 -5.06
N ALA A 43 5.99 4.38 -4.41
CA ALA A 43 4.56 4.68 -4.37
C ALA A 43 3.97 4.98 -5.75
N LEU A 44 4.73 5.61 -6.62
CA LEU A 44 4.24 5.98 -7.97
C LEU A 44 3.91 4.78 -8.84
N GLU A 45 4.45 3.60 -8.54
CA GLU A 45 4.18 2.38 -9.30
C GLU A 45 2.89 1.68 -8.86
N ILE A 46 2.32 2.07 -7.71
CA ILE A 46 1.12 1.44 -7.16
C ILE A 46 -0.09 1.51 -8.10
N PRO A 47 -0.43 2.68 -8.67
CA PRO A 47 -1.62 2.76 -9.52
C PRO A 47 -1.56 1.86 -10.75
N VAL A 48 -0.38 1.67 -11.33
CA VAL A 48 -0.20 0.80 -12.51
C VAL A 48 -0.57 -0.64 -12.16
N ILE A 49 -0.10 -1.13 -11.03
CA ILE A 49 -0.38 -2.50 -10.58
C ILE A 49 -1.86 -2.65 -10.23
N LEU A 50 -2.44 -1.69 -9.54
CA LEU A 50 -3.85 -1.72 -9.21
C LEU A 50 -4.72 -1.80 -10.46
N GLU A 51 -4.44 -0.98 -11.46
CA GLU A 51 -5.16 -0.98 -12.73
C GLU A 51 -5.05 -2.33 -13.44
N LYS A 52 -3.84 -2.90 -13.44
CA LYS A 52 -3.58 -4.18 -14.11
C LYS A 52 -4.36 -5.32 -13.49
N TYR A 53 -4.48 -5.36 -12.17
CA TYR A 53 -5.05 -6.50 -11.45
C TYR A 53 -6.43 -6.26 -10.86
N LYS A 54 -7.06 -5.12 -11.12
CA LYS A 54 -8.32 -4.74 -10.48
C LYS A 54 -9.46 -5.74 -10.65
N ASN A 55 -9.45 -6.54 -11.71
CA ASN A 55 -10.49 -7.52 -12.00
C ASN A 55 -10.15 -8.93 -11.52
N ASN A 56 -8.96 -9.13 -10.96
CA ASN A 56 -8.45 -10.46 -10.62
C ASN A 56 -8.53 -10.78 -9.13
N PHE A 57 -8.92 -9.82 -8.31
CA PHE A 57 -8.96 -9.98 -6.85
C PHE A 57 -10.25 -9.39 -6.29
N SER A 58 -10.63 -9.88 -5.12
CA SER A 58 -11.85 -9.42 -4.43
C SER A 58 -11.62 -8.14 -3.64
N GLY A 59 -10.39 -7.85 -3.29
CA GLY A 59 -10.05 -6.64 -2.57
C GLY A 59 -8.56 -6.37 -2.62
N PHE A 60 -8.17 -5.18 -2.16
CA PHE A 60 -6.79 -4.71 -2.28
C PHE A 60 -6.36 -4.02 -1.01
N ILE A 61 -5.10 -4.25 -0.64
CA ILE A 61 -4.46 -3.53 0.46
C ILE A 61 -3.19 -2.91 -0.11
N ILE A 62 -3.03 -1.61 0.11
CA ILE A 62 -1.86 -0.87 -0.39
C ILE A 62 -1.00 -0.46 0.79
N PHE A 63 0.26 -0.85 0.75
CA PHE A 63 1.26 -0.43 1.73
C PHE A 63 2.36 0.36 1.06
N GLY A 64 2.82 1.38 1.75
CA GLY A 64 3.96 2.14 1.33
C GLY A 64 4.26 3.22 2.36
N CYS A 65 5.39 3.90 2.17
CA CYS A 65 5.78 4.98 3.03
C CYS A 65 6.45 6.08 2.22
N VAL A 66 5.98 7.30 2.38
CA VAL A 66 6.59 8.47 1.77
C VAL A 66 7.05 9.40 2.88
N ILE A 67 8.33 9.71 2.89
CA ILE A 67 8.95 10.58 3.89
C ILE A 67 9.25 11.92 3.25
N ARG A 68 8.79 12.99 3.87
CA ARG A 68 8.93 14.33 3.31
C ARG A 68 10.38 14.74 3.10
N GLY A 69 11.19 14.67 4.14
CA GLY A 69 12.58 15.08 4.05
C GLY A 69 12.71 16.54 3.67
N ALA A 70 13.76 16.85 2.91
CA ALA A 70 14.12 18.24 2.54
C ALA A 70 13.70 18.63 1.11
N THR A 71 12.87 17.83 0.44
CA THR A 71 12.50 18.07 -0.96
C THR A 71 11.01 18.25 -1.16
N SER A 72 10.62 18.93 -2.25
CA SER A 72 9.22 19.06 -2.65
C SER A 72 8.69 17.81 -3.36
N HIS A 73 9.55 16.84 -3.63
CA HIS A 73 9.18 15.59 -4.28
C HIS A 73 8.12 14.82 -3.51
N TYR A 74 8.13 14.95 -2.18
CA TYR A 74 7.13 14.36 -1.30
C TYR A 74 5.70 14.70 -1.73
N ASP A 75 5.41 15.99 -1.92
CA ASP A 75 4.05 16.43 -2.27
C ASP A 75 3.64 15.86 -3.62
N LEU A 76 4.53 15.83 -4.59
CA LEU A 76 4.27 15.25 -5.89
C LEU A 76 3.92 13.77 -5.78
N VAL A 77 4.74 12.99 -5.07
CA VAL A 77 4.53 11.55 -4.91
C VAL A 77 3.21 11.27 -4.23
N VAL A 78 2.94 11.93 -3.11
CA VAL A 78 1.70 11.72 -2.34
C VAL A 78 0.47 12.09 -3.19
N ASN A 79 0.47 13.24 -3.83
CA ASN A 79 -0.67 13.72 -4.59
C ASN A 79 -0.95 12.87 -5.83
N VAL A 80 0.08 12.53 -6.60
CA VAL A 80 -0.09 11.71 -7.79
C VAL A 80 -0.54 10.32 -7.44
N THR A 81 0.08 9.68 -6.45
CA THR A 81 -0.28 8.33 -6.02
C THR A 81 -1.72 8.28 -5.52
N SER A 82 -2.06 9.16 -4.59
CA SER A 82 -3.40 9.17 -3.99
C SER A 82 -4.49 9.46 -5.01
N SER A 83 -4.29 10.47 -5.85
CA SER A 83 -5.27 10.84 -6.88
C SER A 83 -5.48 9.71 -7.88
N SER A 84 -4.39 9.06 -8.31
CA SER A 84 -4.48 7.97 -9.28
C SER A 84 -5.16 6.74 -8.70
N VAL A 85 -4.84 6.38 -7.44
CA VAL A 85 -5.48 5.26 -6.76
C VAL A 85 -6.97 5.50 -6.58
N TYR A 86 -7.34 6.66 -6.06
CA TYR A 86 -8.75 6.96 -5.81
C TYR A 86 -9.57 7.09 -7.10
N LYS A 87 -8.96 7.54 -8.18
CA LYS A 87 -9.62 7.56 -9.48
C LYS A 87 -10.04 6.16 -9.91
N ILE A 88 -9.13 5.19 -9.77
CA ILE A 88 -9.40 3.80 -10.10
C ILE A 88 -10.47 3.21 -9.16
N VAL A 89 -10.32 3.43 -7.86
CA VAL A 89 -11.24 2.92 -6.85
C VAL A 89 -12.65 3.45 -7.07
N ASN A 90 -12.80 4.74 -7.32
CA ASN A 90 -14.11 5.35 -7.52
C ASN A 90 -14.77 4.90 -8.81
N LYS A 91 -14.00 4.76 -9.88
CA LYS A 91 -14.54 4.33 -11.17
C LYS A 91 -15.04 2.89 -11.11
N ASP A 92 -14.25 1.99 -10.53
CA ASP A 92 -14.53 0.56 -10.53
C ASP A 92 -15.10 0.05 -9.21
N LYS A 93 -15.26 0.92 -8.24
CA LYS A 93 -15.82 0.61 -6.90
C LYS A 93 -15.11 -0.56 -6.23
N LEU A 94 -13.78 -0.48 -6.19
CA LEU A 94 -12.95 -1.55 -5.63
C LEU A 94 -12.92 -1.50 -4.10
N PRO A 95 -13.08 -2.65 -3.42
CA PRO A 95 -12.80 -2.71 -1.99
C PRO A 95 -11.29 -2.53 -1.76
N LEU A 96 -10.91 -1.47 -1.04
CA LEU A 96 -9.51 -1.13 -0.90
C LEU A 96 -9.22 -0.54 0.47
N ALA A 97 -8.15 -1.03 1.09
CA ALA A 97 -7.56 -0.42 2.28
C ALA A 97 -6.28 0.30 1.86
N PHE A 98 -6.26 1.62 2.02
CA PHE A 98 -5.14 2.44 1.59
C PHE A 98 -4.26 2.79 2.79
N CYS A 99 -3.14 2.10 2.91
CA CYS A 99 -2.24 2.21 4.06
C CYS A 99 -0.90 2.82 3.64
N LEU A 100 -0.95 3.95 2.94
CA LEU A 100 0.23 4.69 2.56
C LEU A 100 0.60 5.65 3.70
N LEU A 101 1.71 5.37 4.37
CA LEU A 101 2.21 6.26 5.42
C LEU A 101 2.84 7.50 4.79
N THR A 102 2.38 8.68 5.19
CA THR A 102 2.94 9.95 4.73
C THR A 102 3.43 10.69 5.95
N VAL A 103 4.73 10.74 6.13
CA VAL A 103 5.35 11.22 7.36
C VAL A 103 6.43 12.26 7.08
N GLU A 104 6.77 13.03 8.11
CA GLU A 104 7.76 14.09 8.00
C GLU A 104 9.20 13.56 8.04
N ASN A 105 9.43 12.47 8.79
CA ASN A 105 10.77 11.91 8.98
C ASN A 105 10.71 10.41 9.21
N TYR A 106 11.90 9.78 9.15
CA TYR A 106 12.02 8.33 9.29
C TYR A 106 11.59 7.82 10.67
N GLN A 107 11.82 8.61 11.72
CA GLN A 107 11.41 8.21 13.06
C GLN A 107 9.89 8.05 13.16
N GLN A 108 9.14 8.96 12.54
CA GLN A 108 7.68 8.82 12.49
C GLN A 108 7.26 7.57 11.73
N ALA A 109 7.99 7.23 10.65
CA ALA A 109 7.70 6.03 9.88
C ALA A 109 7.90 4.78 10.73
N ILE A 110 8.98 4.71 11.49
CA ILE A 110 9.24 3.60 12.40
C ILE A 110 8.11 3.45 13.42
N GLU A 111 7.72 4.54 14.05
CA GLU A 111 6.68 4.52 15.08
C GLU A 111 5.33 4.07 14.53
N ARG A 112 4.95 4.58 13.36
CA ARG A 112 3.64 4.27 12.77
C ARG A 112 3.56 2.90 12.11
N SER A 113 4.70 2.31 11.77
CA SER A 113 4.74 0.94 11.23
C SER A 113 4.95 -0.11 12.29
N SER A 114 5.17 0.29 13.52
CA SER A 114 5.39 -0.62 14.64
C SER A 114 4.17 -1.51 14.89
N LEU A 115 4.43 -2.73 15.36
CA LEU A 115 3.38 -3.68 15.72
C LEU A 115 2.69 -3.34 17.06
N GLU A 116 3.22 -2.36 17.77
CA GLU A 116 2.68 -1.93 19.06
C GLU A 116 1.83 -0.67 18.96
#